data_cdf33c333efededba7166704476cfc8a
#
_entry.id   cdf33c333efededba7166704476cfc8a
#
_cell.length_a   1.000
_cell.length_b   1.000
_cell.length_c   1.000
_cell.angle_alpha   90.00
_cell.angle_beta   90.00
_cell.angle_gamma   90.00
#
_symmetry.space_group_name_H-M   'P 1'
#
loop_
_entity.id
_entity.type
_entity.pdbx_description
1 polymer ?
#
loop_
_entity_poly.entity_id
_entity_poly.type
_entity_poly.pdbx_seq_one_letter_code
_entity_poly.pdbx_strand_id
1 'polypeptide(L)'
;MTILRYGNTNTFFIEGNDGGLLVDTDYAGTLPAFYKALKQNGIKVNNIKYVLATHYHPDHMGLISELMKQGAMLLLIDVQRDYVHFSDSIFARDRLPYTPIDESLGTVISCSESRAFLLRAGITGEIIHTHSHSEDSVSLIMDDGDCFVGDLEPFEYIEVYEE
;
A
#
# COMPACT_ATOMS: atom_id res chain seq x y z
N MET A 1 2.82 9.79 -11.65
CA MET A 1 2.04 8.77 -10.94
C MET A 1 1.12 8.02 -11.92
N THR A 2 0.95 6.70 -11.75
CA THR A 2 0.10 5.84 -12.60
C THR A 2 -0.91 5.11 -11.74
N ILE A 3 -2.20 5.14 -12.11
CA ILE A 3 -3.25 4.38 -11.42
C ILE A 3 -3.40 3.03 -12.11
N LEU A 4 -3.23 1.94 -11.38
CA LEU A 4 -3.45 0.57 -11.83
C LEU A 4 -4.85 0.12 -11.38
N ARG A 5 -5.74 -0.10 -12.32
CA ARG A 5 -7.11 -0.57 -12.07
C ARG A 5 -7.25 -2.01 -12.53
N TYR A 6 -7.36 -2.95 -11.58
CA TYR A 6 -7.46 -4.38 -11.90
C TYR A 6 -8.37 -5.18 -10.95
N GLY A 7 -8.84 -4.54 -9.89
CA GLY A 7 -9.74 -5.09 -8.89
C GLY A 7 -10.66 -4.01 -8.34
N ASN A 8 -10.96 -4.07 -7.07
CA ASN A 8 -11.86 -3.14 -6.39
C ASN A 8 -11.11 -1.94 -5.81
N THR A 9 -9.86 -2.13 -5.38
CA THR A 9 -9.03 -1.10 -4.78
C THR A 9 -8.18 -0.40 -5.84
N ASN A 10 -8.04 0.91 -5.73
CA ASN A 10 -7.10 1.65 -6.56
C ASN A 10 -5.67 1.40 -6.08
N THR A 11 -4.84 0.87 -6.94
CA THR A 11 -3.40 0.73 -6.72
C THR A 11 -2.66 1.86 -7.43
N PHE A 12 -1.71 2.48 -6.76
CA PHE A 12 -0.96 3.61 -7.31
C PHE A 12 0.51 3.27 -7.45
N PHE A 13 1.08 3.51 -8.63
CA PHE A 13 2.52 3.40 -8.85
C PHE A 13 3.12 4.79 -8.99
N ILE A 14 4.04 5.12 -8.09
CA ILE A 14 4.74 6.40 -8.02
C ILE A 14 6.20 6.15 -8.42
N GLU A 15 6.64 6.77 -9.51
CA GLU A 15 8.02 6.63 -9.99
C GLU A 15 9.01 7.28 -9.01
N GLY A 16 10.15 6.62 -8.80
CA GLY A 16 11.29 7.10 -8.05
C GLY A 16 12.58 6.97 -8.87
N ASN A 17 13.74 7.23 -8.25
CA ASN A 17 15.04 7.25 -8.93
C ASN A 17 15.49 5.88 -9.45
N ASP A 18 15.35 4.83 -8.63
CA ASP A 18 15.82 3.46 -8.91
C ASP A 18 14.70 2.43 -8.88
N GLY A 19 13.52 2.81 -9.34
CA GLY A 19 12.27 2.07 -9.24
C GLY A 19 11.24 2.89 -8.49
N GLY A 20 10.01 2.37 -8.35
CA GLY A 20 8.90 3.11 -7.78
C GLY A 20 8.36 2.50 -6.50
N LEU A 21 7.49 3.27 -5.86
CA LEU A 21 6.65 2.88 -4.75
C LEU A 21 5.27 2.47 -5.27
N LEU A 22 4.82 1.28 -4.89
CA LEU A 22 3.43 0.86 -5.08
C LEU A 22 2.67 1.15 -3.79
N VAL A 23 1.56 1.87 -3.89
CA VAL A 23 0.66 2.15 -2.77
C VAL A 23 -0.60 1.34 -2.97
N ASP A 24 -0.92 0.53 -1.98
CA ASP A 24 -2.00 -0.45 -1.96
C ASP A 24 -1.91 -1.51 -3.06
N THR A 25 -2.60 -2.60 -2.83
CA THR A 25 -2.81 -3.68 -3.79
C THR A 25 -4.30 -4.00 -3.82
N ASP A 26 -4.67 -5.21 -4.19
CA ASP A 26 -6.03 -5.71 -4.08
C ASP A 26 -6.00 -7.01 -3.28
N TYR A 27 -7.11 -7.72 -3.23
CA TYR A 27 -7.25 -9.03 -2.59
C TYR A 27 -6.21 -10.04 -3.09
N ALA A 28 -5.84 -10.96 -2.21
CA ALA A 28 -5.09 -12.16 -2.60
C ALA A 28 -5.80 -12.89 -3.75
N GLY A 29 -4.99 -13.39 -4.72
CA GLY A 29 -5.49 -14.07 -5.92
C GLY A 29 -5.68 -13.16 -7.13
N THR A 30 -5.58 -11.84 -7.00
CA THR A 30 -5.72 -10.90 -8.13
C THR A 30 -4.41 -10.70 -8.92
N LEU A 31 -3.33 -11.41 -8.57
CA LEU A 31 -2.00 -11.27 -9.19
C LEU A 31 -2.00 -11.33 -10.73
N PRO A 32 -2.76 -12.23 -11.40
CA PRO A 32 -2.81 -12.24 -12.87
C PRO A 32 -3.41 -10.95 -13.46
N ALA A 33 -4.44 -10.39 -12.81
CA ALA A 33 -5.05 -9.13 -13.23
C ALA A 33 -4.09 -7.95 -12.99
N PHE A 34 -3.36 -7.95 -11.86
CA PHE A 34 -2.31 -6.99 -11.57
C PHE A 34 -1.22 -6.98 -12.64
N TYR A 35 -0.68 -8.14 -13.05
CA TYR A 35 0.32 -8.20 -14.12
C TYR A 35 -0.20 -7.70 -15.46
N LYS A 36 -1.48 -7.95 -15.76
CA LYS A 36 -2.11 -7.39 -16.95
C LYS A 36 -2.16 -5.86 -16.90
N ALA A 37 -2.52 -5.29 -15.74
CA ALA A 37 -2.55 -3.84 -15.54
C ALA A 37 -1.17 -3.21 -15.65
N LEU A 38 -0.13 -3.83 -15.06
CA LEU A 38 1.27 -3.40 -15.23
C LEU A 38 1.65 -3.36 -16.70
N LYS A 39 1.39 -4.44 -17.45
CA LYS A 39 1.70 -4.52 -18.88
C LYS A 39 0.98 -3.45 -19.71
N GLN A 40 -0.28 -3.18 -19.42
CA GLN A 40 -1.07 -2.15 -20.11
C GLN A 40 -0.51 -0.74 -19.90
N ASN A 41 0.15 -0.51 -18.77
CA ASN A 41 0.78 0.77 -18.43
C ASN A 41 2.30 0.80 -18.71
N GLY A 42 2.86 -0.24 -19.35
CA GLY A 42 4.28 -0.29 -19.69
C GLY A 42 5.21 -0.46 -18.47
N ILE A 43 4.67 -0.82 -17.31
CA ILE A 43 5.41 -0.99 -16.06
C ILE A 43 5.84 -2.45 -15.94
N LYS A 44 7.10 -2.70 -15.62
CA LYS A 44 7.61 -4.04 -15.30
C LYS A 44 7.53 -4.27 -13.79
N VAL A 45 7.28 -5.50 -13.36
CA VAL A 45 7.24 -5.84 -11.93
C VAL A 45 8.55 -5.45 -11.22
N ASN A 46 9.68 -5.58 -11.88
CA ASN A 46 11.00 -5.19 -11.34
C ASN A 46 11.16 -3.67 -11.18
N ASN A 47 10.25 -2.85 -11.69
CA ASN A 47 10.23 -1.42 -11.42
C ASN A 47 9.61 -1.10 -10.05
N ILE A 48 8.92 -2.06 -9.43
CA ILE A 48 8.37 -1.88 -8.08
C ILE A 48 9.48 -2.16 -7.08
N LYS A 49 10.03 -1.10 -6.51
CA LYS A 49 11.10 -1.15 -5.52
C LYS A 49 10.55 -1.30 -4.10
N TYR A 50 9.49 -0.56 -3.83
CA TYR A 50 8.82 -0.54 -2.53
C TYR A 50 7.33 -0.79 -2.69
N VAL A 51 6.72 -1.41 -1.68
CA VAL A 51 5.27 -1.55 -1.55
C VAL A 51 4.84 -1.09 -0.16
N LEU A 52 3.83 -0.23 -0.11
CA LEU A 52 3.21 0.33 1.08
C LEU A 52 1.72 -0.01 1.05
N ALA A 53 1.16 -0.54 2.14
CA ALA A 53 -0.28 -0.54 2.34
C ALA A 53 -0.66 0.72 3.14
N THR A 54 -1.74 1.38 2.74
CA THR A 54 -2.31 2.46 3.55
C THR A 54 -2.85 1.91 4.87
N HIS A 55 -3.35 0.66 4.84
CA HIS A 55 -3.74 -0.12 6.02
C HIS A 55 -3.84 -1.62 5.66
N TYR A 56 -3.96 -2.50 6.67
CA TYR A 56 -3.85 -3.94 6.47
C TYR A 56 -5.20 -4.67 6.34
N HIS A 57 -6.22 -4.01 5.76
CA HIS A 57 -7.43 -4.70 5.30
C HIS A 57 -7.13 -5.54 4.03
N PRO A 58 -7.92 -6.61 3.79
CA PRO A 58 -7.59 -7.65 2.80
C PRO A 58 -7.40 -7.10 1.37
N ASP A 59 -8.15 -6.06 1.02
CA ASP A 59 -8.15 -5.45 -0.32
C ASP A 59 -7.09 -4.35 -0.50
N HIS A 60 -6.26 -4.10 0.51
CA HIS A 60 -5.13 -3.17 0.42
C HIS A 60 -3.77 -3.86 0.50
N MET A 61 -3.72 -5.11 0.98
CA MET A 61 -2.45 -5.77 1.26
C MET A 61 -2.28 -7.16 0.61
N GLY A 62 -3.29 -7.66 -0.11
CA GLY A 62 -3.37 -9.07 -0.54
C GLY A 62 -2.29 -9.55 -1.49
N LEU A 63 -1.56 -8.66 -2.19
CA LEU A 63 -0.47 -9.02 -3.07
C LEU A 63 0.93 -8.69 -2.52
N ILE A 64 1.04 -8.11 -1.32
CA ILE A 64 2.33 -7.63 -0.78
C ILE A 64 3.36 -8.76 -0.72
N SER A 65 3.01 -9.91 -0.12
CA SER A 65 3.96 -11.02 -0.01
C SER A 65 4.40 -11.57 -1.37
N GLU A 66 3.50 -11.56 -2.37
CA GLU A 66 3.86 -11.98 -3.73
C GLU A 66 4.83 -10.99 -4.40
N LEU A 67 4.65 -9.70 -4.16
CA LEU A 67 5.55 -8.66 -4.65
C LEU A 67 6.91 -8.71 -3.94
N MET A 68 6.95 -9.01 -2.65
CA MET A 68 8.20 -9.23 -1.91
C MET A 68 8.99 -10.42 -2.48
N LYS A 69 8.32 -11.52 -2.87
CA LYS A 69 8.95 -12.66 -3.58
C LYS A 69 9.52 -12.25 -4.94
N GLN A 70 9.00 -11.18 -5.56
CA GLN A 70 9.49 -10.63 -6.83
C GLN A 70 10.60 -9.56 -6.63
N GLY A 71 10.99 -9.31 -5.38
CA GLY A 71 12.09 -8.40 -5.03
C GLY A 71 11.65 -7.00 -4.58
N ALA A 72 10.36 -6.72 -4.47
CA ALA A 72 9.89 -5.49 -3.85
C ALA A 72 10.16 -5.53 -2.33
N MET A 73 10.52 -4.40 -1.75
CA MET A 73 10.72 -4.24 -0.31
C MET A 73 9.44 -3.70 0.33
N LEU A 74 8.96 -4.37 1.37
CA LEU A 74 7.87 -3.83 2.19
C LEU A 74 8.36 -2.56 2.90
N LEU A 75 7.65 -1.46 2.70
CA LEU A 75 7.75 -0.25 3.51
C LEU A 75 6.65 -0.29 4.57
N LEU A 76 7.03 -0.52 5.81
CA LEU A 76 6.11 -0.64 6.93
C LEU A 76 6.29 0.57 7.85
N ILE A 77 5.18 1.23 8.18
CA ILE A 77 5.18 2.30 9.18
C ILE A 77 5.03 1.65 10.56
N ASP A 78 5.76 2.14 11.55
CA ASP A 78 5.82 1.55 12.90
C ASP A 78 4.45 1.35 13.54
N VAL A 79 3.52 2.29 13.33
CA VAL A 79 2.12 2.22 13.83
C VAL A 79 1.31 1.07 13.21
N GLN A 80 1.75 0.51 12.08
CA GLN A 80 1.08 -0.58 11.37
C GLN A 80 1.53 -1.98 11.82
N ARG A 81 2.62 -2.05 12.62
CA ARG A 81 3.32 -3.30 12.91
C ARG A 81 2.42 -4.40 13.49
N ASP A 82 1.54 -4.06 14.41
CA ASP A 82 0.66 -5.02 15.08
C ASP A 82 -0.51 -5.49 14.19
N TYR A 83 -0.68 -4.89 13.03
CA TYR A 83 -1.81 -5.13 12.12
C TYR A 83 -1.44 -5.92 10.86
N VAL A 84 -0.15 -6.14 10.58
CA VAL A 84 0.35 -6.81 9.35
C VAL A 84 -0.35 -8.15 9.09
N HIS A 85 -0.69 -8.89 10.15
CA HIS A 85 -1.33 -10.20 10.08
C HIS A 85 -2.85 -10.18 10.32
N PHE A 86 -3.45 -8.99 10.40
CA PHE A 86 -4.89 -8.86 10.67
C PHE A 86 -5.76 -9.63 9.66
N SER A 87 -5.38 -9.60 8.38
CA SER A 87 -6.13 -10.21 7.29
C SER A 87 -5.81 -11.68 7.02
N ASP A 88 -4.81 -12.28 7.67
CA ASP A 88 -4.38 -13.67 7.42
C ASP A 88 -5.52 -14.67 7.64
N SER A 89 -6.30 -14.50 8.72
CA SER A 89 -7.43 -15.36 9.03
C SER A 89 -8.58 -15.22 8.04
N ILE A 90 -8.75 -14.04 7.45
CA ILE A 90 -9.77 -13.75 6.43
C ILE A 90 -9.43 -14.52 5.16
N PHE A 91 -8.20 -14.41 4.68
CA PHE A 91 -7.73 -15.14 3.49
C PHE A 91 -7.82 -16.66 3.68
N ALA A 92 -7.45 -17.16 4.86
CA ALA A 92 -7.55 -18.59 5.18
C ALA A 92 -9.01 -19.07 5.17
N ARG A 93 -9.93 -18.32 5.79
CA ARG A 93 -11.37 -18.62 5.81
C ARG A 93 -11.94 -18.66 4.39
N ASP A 94 -11.58 -17.70 3.57
CA ASP A 94 -12.11 -17.53 2.22
C ASP A 94 -11.34 -18.38 1.18
N ARG A 95 -10.35 -19.16 1.65
CA ARG A 95 -9.50 -20.06 0.83
C ARG A 95 -8.83 -19.36 -0.34
N LEU A 96 -8.42 -18.11 -0.13
CA LEU A 96 -7.68 -17.35 -1.14
C LEU A 96 -6.20 -17.79 -1.18
N PRO A 97 -5.55 -17.72 -2.35
CA PRO A 97 -4.12 -18.04 -2.48
C PRO A 97 -3.29 -16.91 -1.86
N TYR A 98 -3.03 -17.00 -0.57
CA TYR A 98 -2.29 -16.03 0.20
C TYR A 98 -1.13 -16.67 0.94
N THR A 99 -0.02 -15.97 1.02
CA THR A 99 1.11 -16.28 1.90
C THR A 99 1.25 -15.13 2.89
N PRO A 100 1.33 -15.39 4.21
CA PRO A 100 1.57 -14.34 5.19
C PRO A 100 2.80 -13.50 4.87
N ILE A 101 2.74 -12.22 5.17
CA ILE A 101 3.85 -11.30 5.01
C ILE A 101 4.94 -11.66 6.01
N ASP A 102 6.20 -11.67 5.56
CA ASP A 102 7.38 -11.74 6.44
C ASP A 102 7.93 -10.31 6.61
N GLU A 103 7.44 -9.60 7.60
CA GLU A 103 7.82 -8.22 7.89
C GLU A 103 9.30 -8.07 8.28
N SER A 104 9.96 -9.17 8.68
CA SER A 104 11.41 -9.17 8.97
C SER A 104 12.27 -8.86 7.74
N LEU A 105 11.72 -9.07 6.55
CA LEU A 105 12.35 -8.76 5.26
C LEU A 105 12.00 -7.34 4.77
N GLY A 106 11.20 -6.59 5.51
CA GLY A 106 10.81 -5.22 5.19
C GLY A 106 11.71 -4.16 5.82
N THR A 107 11.39 -2.92 5.54
CA THR A 107 11.97 -1.75 6.20
C THR A 107 10.89 -1.08 7.04
N VAL A 108 11.14 -0.97 8.34
CA VAL A 108 10.24 -0.28 9.27
C VAL A 108 10.78 1.12 9.51
N ILE A 109 9.90 2.11 9.37
CA ILE A 109 10.19 3.52 9.66
C ILE A 109 9.03 4.15 10.43
N SER A 110 9.31 5.24 11.14
CA SER A 110 8.25 6.08 11.70
C SER A 110 7.69 7.07 10.66
N CYS A 111 6.50 7.63 10.92
CA CYS A 111 5.96 8.72 10.11
C CYS A 111 6.96 9.89 10.00
N SER A 112 7.66 10.23 11.08
CA SER A 112 8.64 11.34 11.10
C SER A 112 9.88 11.08 10.23
N GLU A 113 10.23 9.82 9.95
CA GLU A 113 11.33 9.43 9.07
C GLU A 113 10.91 9.31 7.60
N SER A 114 9.60 9.27 7.33
CA SER A 114 9.04 8.96 6.01
C SER A 114 9.49 9.94 4.93
N ARG A 115 9.51 11.25 5.22
CA ARG A 115 9.95 12.28 4.27
C ARG A 115 11.41 12.05 3.84
N ALA A 116 12.29 11.78 4.79
CA ALA A 116 13.71 11.52 4.47
C ALA A 116 13.90 10.21 3.69
N PHE A 117 13.10 9.17 4.00
CA PHE A 117 13.12 7.91 3.28
C PHE A 117 12.64 8.09 1.84
N LEU A 118 11.48 8.71 1.63
CA LEU A 118 10.88 8.95 0.32
C LEU A 118 11.78 9.82 -0.56
N LEU A 119 12.38 10.87 0.01
CA LEU A 119 13.32 11.73 -0.73
C LEU A 119 14.52 10.95 -1.26
N ARG A 120 15.08 10.00 -0.50
CA ARG A 120 16.16 9.11 -0.98
C ARG A 120 15.68 8.20 -2.12
N ALA A 121 14.42 7.79 -2.12
CA ALA A 121 13.80 7.03 -3.20
C ALA A 121 13.46 7.90 -4.43
N GLY A 122 13.62 9.22 -4.35
CA GLY A 122 13.27 10.16 -5.42
C GLY A 122 11.79 10.56 -5.43
N ILE A 123 11.12 10.41 -4.29
CA ILE A 123 9.69 10.73 -4.09
C ILE A 123 9.59 11.88 -3.09
N THR A 124 8.88 12.95 -3.46
CA THR A 124 8.73 14.14 -2.61
C THR A 124 7.37 14.12 -1.93
N GLY A 125 7.36 13.80 -0.63
CA GLY A 125 6.15 13.67 0.16
C GLY A 125 6.47 13.17 1.57
N GLU A 126 5.44 12.91 2.33
CA GLU A 126 5.53 12.34 3.67
C GLU A 126 4.35 11.42 3.97
N ILE A 127 4.53 10.50 4.90
CA ILE A 127 3.48 9.61 5.39
C ILE A 127 3.05 10.10 6.77
N ILE A 128 1.75 10.25 6.97
CA ILE A 128 1.15 10.63 8.25
C ILE A 128 0.21 9.55 8.74
N HIS A 129 0.03 9.44 10.06
CA HIS A 129 -0.94 8.54 10.67
C HIS A 129 -2.34 9.16 10.61
N THR A 130 -3.31 8.44 10.04
CA THR A 130 -4.70 8.87 9.82
C THR A 130 -5.69 7.80 10.27
N HIS A 131 -5.74 7.52 11.55
CA HIS A 131 -6.39 6.38 12.20
C HIS A 131 -7.93 6.39 12.25
N SER A 132 -8.63 7.17 11.41
CA SER A 132 -10.10 7.27 11.50
C SER A 132 -10.83 6.08 10.89
N HIS A 133 -10.30 5.46 9.83
CA HIS A 133 -10.89 4.25 9.23
C HIS A 133 -10.47 2.98 9.99
N SER A 134 -9.18 2.84 10.26
CA SER A 134 -8.60 1.80 11.11
C SER A 134 -7.37 2.35 11.84
N GLU A 135 -7.03 1.75 12.98
CA GLU A 135 -5.93 2.21 13.85
C GLU A 135 -4.56 2.22 13.17
N ASP A 136 -4.37 1.37 12.14
CA ASP A 136 -3.14 1.27 11.35
C ASP A 136 -3.13 2.14 10.09
N SER A 137 -4.21 2.91 9.84
CA SER A 137 -4.33 3.70 8.62
C SER A 137 -3.30 4.82 8.55
N VAL A 138 -2.63 4.90 7.42
CA VAL A 138 -1.70 5.99 7.09
C VAL A 138 -2.09 6.62 5.75
N SER A 139 -1.75 7.88 5.58
CA SER A 139 -1.91 8.61 4.32
C SER A 139 -0.55 9.06 3.81
N LEU A 140 -0.29 8.87 2.52
CA LEU A 140 0.86 9.44 1.83
C LEU A 140 0.44 10.76 1.19
N ILE A 141 1.10 11.85 1.58
CA ILE A 141 0.86 13.20 1.07
C ILE A 141 2.07 13.62 0.23
N MET A 142 1.82 13.91 -1.04
CA MET A 142 2.86 14.35 -1.97
C MET A 142 2.99 15.88 -1.94
N ASP A 143 4.20 16.37 -2.20
CA ASP A 143 4.46 17.83 -2.24
C ASP A 143 3.77 18.54 -3.43
N ASP A 144 3.35 17.79 -4.45
CA ASP A 144 2.57 18.32 -5.59
C ASP A 144 1.05 18.40 -5.32
N GLY A 145 0.60 17.93 -4.14
CA GLY A 145 -0.78 17.99 -3.68
C GLY A 145 -1.57 16.70 -3.85
N ASP A 146 -1.03 15.66 -4.48
CA ASP A 146 -1.67 14.33 -4.51
C ASP A 146 -1.67 13.72 -3.10
N CYS A 147 -2.79 13.09 -2.71
CA CYS A 147 -2.95 12.42 -1.43
C CYS A 147 -3.50 11.00 -1.64
N PHE A 148 -2.83 10.01 -1.04
CA PHE A 148 -3.23 8.61 -1.06
C PHE A 148 -3.69 8.23 0.35
N VAL A 149 -5.00 8.18 0.54
CA VAL A 149 -5.62 8.16 1.87
C VAL A 149 -6.27 6.81 2.22
N GLY A 150 -6.14 5.80 1.33
CA GLY A 150 -6.82 4.52 1.50
C GLY A 150 -8.34 4.70 1.57
N ASP A 151 -8.95 4.12 2.59
CA ASP A 151 -10.38 4.13 2.84
C ASP A 151 -10.82 5.25 3.80
N LEU A 152 -10.03 6.32 3.91
CA LEU A 152 -10.43 7.48 4.68
C LEU A 152 -11.73 8.05 4.09
N GLU A 153 -12.76 8.19 4.92
CA GLU A 153 -14.06 8.66 4.48
C GLU A 153 -13.99 10.14 4.05
N PRO A 154 -14.67 10.50 2.93
CA PRO A 154 -14.83 11.89 2.55
C PRO A 154 -15.53 12.71 3.64
N PHE A 155 -15.12 13.96 3.79
CA PHE A 155 -15.60 14.86 4.85
C PHE A 155 -17.13 14.96 4.90
N GLU A 156 -17.78 14.94 3.73
CA GLU A 156 -19.25 15.01 3.60
C GLU A 156 -19.96 13.82 4.28
N TYR A 157 -19.29 12.68 4.47
CA TYR A 157 -19.86 11.51 5.17
C TYR A 157 -19.64 11.59 6.68
N ILE A 158 -18.57 12.22 7.13
CA ILE A 158 -18.25 12.35 8.57
C ILE A 158 -19.32 13.17 9.28
N GLU A 159 -19.81 14.26 8.69
CA GLU A 159 -20.85 15.13 9.25
C GLU A 159 -22.20 14.41 9.50
N VAL A 160 -22.47 13.31 8.77
CA VAL A 160 -23.74 12.55 8.90
C VAL A 160 -23.75 11.68 10.16
N TYR A 161 -22.59 11.36 10.73
CA TYR A 161 -22.48 10.48 11.90
C TYR A 161 -22.30 11.24 13.22
N GLU A 162 -22.15 12.56 13.20
CA GLU A 162 -22.01 13.39 14.41
C GLU A 162 -23.35 13.90 14.98
N GLU A 163 -24.52 13.57 14.38
CA GLU A 163 -25.86 13.81 14.89
C GLU A 163 -26.44 12.57 15.60
#